data_8142c653767c7524f0b81cf4eebebe29
#
_entry.id   8142c653767c7524f0b81cf4eebebe29
#
_cell.length_a   1.000
_cell.length_b   1.000
_cell.length_c   1.000
_cell.angle_alpha   90.00
_cell.angle_beta   90.00
_cell.angle_gamma   90.00
#
_symmetry.space_group_name_H-M   'P 1'
#
loop_
_entity.id
_entity.type
_entity.pdbx_description
1 polymer ?
#
loop_
_entity_poly.entity_id
_entity_poly.type
_entity_poly.pdbx_seq_one_letter_code
_entity_poly.pdbx_strand_id
1 'polypeptide(L)'
;MVWLVAGLGNPGSKYANNRHNVGFHVIDELARRHDLGPLRAKLGAEAASGVVAGQSALLIKPMEFMNRSGFAIQRHAQYRNIAPEDLLVVHDEIDLDFGRVKVKAGGGHGGHNGLRSIIAQLGSREFARVRVGVGKPPGDPADRGDRRVASYVLSDFPTALANQVEDVVNAAADAVEVALRDGVTASMNEFNGREVISPS
;
A
#
# COMPACT_ATOMS: atom_id res chain seq x y z
N MET A 1 -21.41 -4.48 -2.65
CA MET A 1 -19.99 -4.32 -3.05
C MET A 1 -19.17 -4.31 -1.77
N VAL A 2 -18.05 -5.01 -1.73
CA VAL A 2 -17.08 -5.02 -0.60
C VAL A 2 -15.73 -4.68 -1.17
N TRP A 3 -15.09 -3.62 -0.68
CA TRP A 3 -13.74 -3.29 -1.05
C TRP A 3 -12.73 -4.23 -0.38
N LEU A 4 -11.75 -4.69 -1.14
CA LEU A 4 -10.55 -5.34 -0.61
C LEU A 4 -9.42 -4.31 -0.59
N VAL A 5 -8.97 -3.89 0.58
CA VAL A 5 -7.85 -2.94 0.74
C VAL A 5 -6.64 -3.71 1.26
N ALA A 6 -5.61 -3.81 0.45
CA ALA A 6 -4.39 -4.55 0.76
C ALA A 6 -3.20 -3.60 0.92
N GLY A 7 -2.61 -3.54 2.11
CA GLY A 7 -1.32 -2.89 2.33
C GLY A 7 -0.18 -3.87 2.16
N LEU A 8 0.85 -3.49 1.39
CA LEU A 8 2.00 -4.35 1.13
C LEU A 8 3.11 -4.14 2.15
N GLY A 9 3.80 -5.21 2.50
CA GLY A 9 4.91 -5.25 3.42
C GLY A 9 5.48 -6.67 3.57
N ASN A 10 6.55 -6.80 4.34
CA ASN A 10 7.15 -8.07 4.74
C ASN A 10 6.84 -8.37 6.20
N PRO A 11 6.49 -9.61 6.55
CA PRO A 11 6.24 -10.02 7.93
C PRO A 11 7.55 -10.07 8.75
N GLY A 12 7.41 -9.83 10.05
CA GLY A 12 8.49 -9.94 11.04
C GLY A 12 9.01 -8.59 11.52
N SER A 13 9.42 -8.54 12.79
CA SER A 13 9.82 -7.33 13.50
C SER A 13 10.99 -6.58 12.85
N LYS A 14 11.91 -7.30 12.21
CA LYS A 14 13.06 -6.69 11.51
C LYS A 14 12.68 -5.84 10.29
N TYR A 15 11.46 -5.98 9.77
CA TYR A 15 10.96 -5.22 8.61
C TYR A 15 9.96 -4.14 9.02
N ALA A 16 9.54 -4.14 10.29
CA ALA A 16 8.42 -3.31 10.75
C ALA A 16 8.54 -1.83 10.37
N ASN A 17 9.75 -1.27 10.42
CA ASN A 17 10.00 0.14 10.14
C ASN A 17 10.60 0.40 8.75
N ASN A 18 10.69 -0.63 7.91
CA ASN A 18 11.24 -0.47 6.58
C ASN A 18 10.31 0.35 5.66
N ARG A 19 10.90 1.05 4.68
CA ARG A 19 10.16 1.75 3.62
C ARG A 19 9.17 0.83 2.90
N HIS A 20 9.55 -0.42 2.69
CA HIS A 20 8.74 -1.44 2.02
C HIS A 20 7.47 -1.82 2.81
N ASN A 21 7.41 -1.48 4.10
CA ASN A 21 6.27 -1.78 4.98
C ASN A 21 5.29 -0.60 5.14
N VAL A 22 5.46 0.49 4.41
CA VAL A 22 4.56 1.65 4.51
C VAL A 22 3.09 1.27 4.24
N GLY A 23 2.83 0.29 3.37
CA GLY A 23 1.49 -0.23 3.14
C GLY A 23 0.87 -0.87 4.39
N PHE A 24 1.66 -1.59 5.19
CA PHE A 24 1.18 -2.14 6.47
C PHE A 24 0.78 -1.04 7.45
N HIS A 25 1.61 0.02 7.56
CA HIS A 25 1.30 1.17 8.42
C HIS A 25 -0.01 1.84 8.05
N VAL A 26 -0.31 1.98 6.76
CA VAL A 26 -1.59 2.56 6.29
C VAL A 26 -2.78 1.67 6.66
N ILE A 27 -2.66 0.34 6.55
CA ILE A 27 -3.71 -0.58 6.99
C ILE A 27 -3.95 -0.50 8.50
N ASP A 28 -2.88 -0.45 9.29
CA ASP A 28 -2.99 -0.32 10.75
C ASP A 28 -3.66 1.01 11.13
N GLU A 29 -3.32 2.10 10.44
CA GLU A 29 -3.95 3.42 10.65
C GLU A 29 -5.44 3.41 10.26
N LEU A 30 -5.81 2.82 9.12
CA LEU A 30 -7.22 2.68 8.74
C LEU A 30 -8.01 1.85 9.75
N ALA A 31 -7.44 0.73 10.22
CA ALA A 31 -8.08 -0.10 11.24
C ALA A 31 -8.31 0.66 12.56
N ARG A 32 -7.31 1.48 12.96
CA ARG A 32 -7.40 2.34 14.15
C ARG A 32 -8.48 3.42 13.99
N ARG A 33 -8.50 4.13 12.86
CA ARG A 33 -9.48 5.23 12.61
C ARG A 33 -10.92 4.75 12.61
N HIS A 34 -11.16 3.55 12.16
CA HIS A 34 -12.50 2.99 11.98
C HIS A 34 -12.88 1.93 13.02
N ASP A 35 -12.12 1.83 14.12
CA ASP A 35 -12.38 0.91 15.25
C ASP A 35 -12.63 -0.54 14.81
N LEU A 36 -11.85 -1.02 13.81
CA LEU A 36 -12.03 -2.38 13.28
C LEU A 36 -11.44 -3.47 14.17
N GLY A 37 -10.89 -3.06 15.32
CA GLY A 37 -10.23 -3.95 16.26
C GLY A 37 -8.91 -4.52 15.73
N PRO A 38 -8.31 -5.48 16.45
CA PRO A 38 -7.04 -6.07 16.00
C PRO A 38 -7.25 -6.92 14.74
N LEU A 39 -6.33 -6.77 13.78
CA LEU A 39 -6.30 -7.64 12.62
C LEU A 39 -5.99 -9.07 13.08
N ARG A 40 -6.66 -10.06 12.47
CA ARG A 40 -6.53 -11.47 12.82
C ARG A 40 -5.99 -12.29 11.67
N ALA A 41 -5.17 -13.27 11.96
CA ALA A 41 -4.61 -14.19 10.96
C ALA A 41 -5.74 -14.94 10.22
N LYS A 42 -5.79 -14.78 8.91
CA LYS A 42 -6.74 -15.45 8.02
C LYS A 42 -6.17 -15.53 6.60
N LEU A 43 -6.26 -16.72 5.96
CA LEU A 43 -5.93 -16.95 4.55
C LEU A 43 -4.53 -16.39 4.12
N GLY A 44 -3.54 -16.45 5.01
CA GLY A 44 -2.18 -15.97 4.74
C GLY A 44 -2.00 -14.45 4.88
N ALA A 45 -2.95 -13.77 5.50
CA ALA A 45 -2.88 -12.35 5.85
C ALA A 45 -3.31 -12.12 7.30
N GLU A 46 -2.97 -10.97 7.85
CA GLU A 46 -3.71 -10.36 8.96
C GLU A 46 -4.85 -9.54 8.37
N ALA A 47 -6.08 -9.75 8.84
CA ALA A 47 -7.28 -9.19 8.25
C ALA A 47 -8.27 -8.65 9.28
N ALA A 48 -8.96 -7.57 8.92
CA ALA A 48 -10.12 -7.04 9.64
C ALA A 48 -11.20 -6.62 8.65
N SER A 49 -12.46 -6.87 8.99
CA SER A 49 -13.62 -6.47 8.16
C SER A 49 -14.46 -5.46 8.91
N GLY A 50 -14.99 -4.47 8.22
CA GLY A 50 -15.90 -3.48 8.80
C GLY A 50 -16.32 -2.43 7.81
N VAL A 51 -16.65 -1.24 8.32
CA VAL A 51 -17.02 -0.07 7.52
C VAL A 51 -15.87 0.93 7.55
N VAL A 52 -15.38 1.30 6.37
CA VAL A 52 -14.33 2.32 6.18
C VAL A 52 -14.92 3.42 5.30
N ALA A 53 -14.94 4.64 5.78
CA ALA A 53 -15.51 5.80 5.07
C ALA A 53 -16.94 5.55 4.52
N GLY A 54 -17.77 4.83 5.27
CA GLY A 54 -19.15 4.50 4.90
C GLY A 54 -19.30 3.29 3.95
N GLN A 55 -18.21 2.63 3.55
CA GLN A 55 -18.21 1.49 2.66
C GLN A 55 -17.82 0.19 3.37
N SER A 56 -18.45 -0.92 3.02
CA SER A 56 -18.00 -2.23 3.48
C SER A 56 -16.60 -2.53 2.95
N ALA A 57 -15.67 -2.82 3.85
CA ALA A 57 -14.28 -3.08 3.48
C ALA A 57 -13.69 -4.28 4.25
N LEU A 58 -12.77 -4.96 3.59
CA LEU A 58 -11.86 -5.94 4.15
C LEU A 58 -10.45 -5.38 4.03
N LEU A 59 -9.86 -5.01 5.17
CA LEU A 59 -8.46 -4.58 5.25
C LEU A 59 -7.57 -5.80 5.45
N ILE A 60 -6.49 -5.91 4.68
CA ILE A 60 -5.53 -7.01 4.83
C ILE A 60 -4.07 -6.55 4.76
N LYS A 61 -3.23 -7.20 5.55
CA LYS A 61 -1.76 -7.19 5.43
C LYS A 61 -1.34 -8.60 5.02
N PRO A 62 -0.92 -8.86 3.76
CA PRO A 62 -0.36 -10.16 3.36
C PRO A 62 0.83 -10.52 4.24
N MET A 63 0.77 -11.67 4.93
CA MET A 63 1.81 -12.11 5.86
C MET A 63 2.76 -13.15 5.24
N GLU A 64 2.83 -13.16 3.92
CA GLU A 64 3.86 -13.80 3.13
C GLU A 64 4.87 -12.74 2.68
N PHE A 65 6.10 -13.13 2.28
CA PHE A 65 7.08 -12.14 1.82
C PHE A 65 6.56 -11.37 0.59
N MET A 66 7.08 -10.16 0.37
CA MET A 66 6.61 -9.21 -0.64
C MET A 66 6.35 -9.87 -2.02
N ASN A 67 7.27 -10.69 -2.51
CA ASN A 67 7.13 -11.39 -3.79
C ASN A 67 6.04 -12.47 -3.81
N ARG A 68 5.37 -12.73 -2.70
CA ARG A 68 4.26 -13.67 -2.55
C ARG A 68 2.94 -13.01 -2.11
N SER A 69 2.90 -11.68 -2.01
CA SER A 69 1.71 -10.94 -1.54
C SER A 69 0.44 -11.28 -2.33
N GLY A 70 0.57 -11.58 -3.62
CA GLY A 70 -0.57 -11.91 -4.49
C GLY A 70 -1.32 -13.17 -4.06
N PHE A 71 -0.67 -14.14 -3.42
CA PHE A 71 -1.35 -15.39 -3.00
C PHE A 71 -2.38 -15.14 -1.90
N ALA A 72 -2.05 -14.36 -0.88
CA ALA A 72 -3.01 -14.01 0.17
C ALA A 72 -4.16 -13.16 -0.39
N ILE A 73 -3.85 -12.18 -1.25
CA ILE A 73 -4.84 -11.32 -1.88
C ILE A 73 -5.81 -12.15 -2.74
N GLN A 74 -5.30 -13.07 -3.57
CA GLN A 74 -6.12 -13.96 -4.39
C GLN A 74 -7.06 -14.82 -3.53
N ARG A 75 -6.54 -15.46 -2.46
CA ARG A 75 -7.36 -16.27 -1.56
C ARG A 75 -8.51 -15.47 -0.93
N HIS A 76 -8.24 -14.22 -0.50
CA HIS A 76 -9.27 -13.35 0.05
C HIS A 76 -10.28 -12.90 -1.02
N ALA A 77 -9.81 -12.52 -2.22
CA ALA A 77 -10.67 -12.13 -3.32
C ALA A 77 -11.61 -13.27 -3.74
N GLN A 78 -11.09 -14.49 -3.88
CA GLN A 78 -11.88 -15.68 -4.19
C GLN A 78 -12.88 -16.03 -3.07
N TYR A 79 -12.43 -16.02 -1.82
CA TYR A 79 -13.30 -16.35 -0.68
C TYR A 79 -14.49 -15.39 -0.52
N ARG A 80 -14.32 -14.12 -0.88
CA ARG A 80 -15.35 -13.08 -0.79
C ARG A 80 -16.01 -12.74 -2.12
N ASN A 81 -15.61 -13.40 -3.20
CA ASN A 81 -16.05 -13.11 -4.57
C ASN A 81 -15.86 -11.61 -4.94
N ILE A 82 -14.66 -11.09 -4.66
CA ILE A 82 -14.29 -9.70 -4.93
C ILE A 82 -13.59 -9.64 -6.29
N ALA A 83 -14.06 -8.77 -7.17
CA ALA A 83 -13.46 -8.54 -8.47
C ALA A 83 -12.18 -7.69 -8.37
N PRO A 84 -11.24 -7.78 -9.33
CA PRO A 84 -10.03 -6.96 -9.33
C PRO A 84 -10.31 -5.46 -9.25
N GLU A 85 -11.40 -4.97 -9.82
CA GLU A 85 -11.82 -3.57 -9.83
C GLU A 85 -12.22 -3.06 -8.42
N ASP A 86 -12.58 -3.97 -7.52
CA ASP A 86 -12.91 -3.70 -6.11
C ASP A 86 -11.69 -3.89 -5.18
N LEU A 87 -10.49 -4.10 -5.74
CA LEU A 87 -9.23 -4.16 -5.02
C LEU A 87 -8.52 -2.80 -5.05
N LEU A 88 -8.10 -2.34 -3.88
CA LEU A 88 -7.19 -1.21 -3.73
C LEU A 88 -5.92 -1.67 -3.00
N VAL A 89 -4.76 -1.41 -3.61
CA VAL A 89 -3.45 -1.79 -3.07
C VAL A 89 -2.67 -0.56 -2.62
N VAL A 90 -2.18 -0.56 -1.40
CA VAL A 90 -1.28 0.48 -0.86
C VAL A 90 0.15 -0.07 -0.84
N HIS A 91 1.07 0.65 -1.48
CA HIS A 91 2.46 0.21 -1.59
C HIS A 91 3.46 1.37 -1.65
N ASP A 92 4.71 1.09 -1.33
CA ASP A 92 5.82 2.02 -1.51
C ASP A 92 6.14 2.25 -2.99
N GLU A 93 6.56 3.47 -3.33
CA GLU A 93 6.92 3.88 -4.69
C GLU A 93 8.21 4.68 -4.68
N ILE A 94 9.27 4.11 -5.28
CA ILE A 94 10.59 4.75 -5.35
C ILE A 94 10.68 5.87 -6.40
N ASP A 95 9.79 5.88 -7.39
CA ASP A 95 9.75 6.93 -8.42
C ASP A 95 8.94 8.17 -7.99
N LEU A 96 8.42 8.17 -6.76
CA LEU A 96 7.83 9.32 -6.10
C LEU A 96 8.71 9.80 -4.96
N ASP A 97 8.94 11.10 -4.90
CA ASP A 97 9.67 11.72 -3.79
C ASP A 97 8.97 11.41 -2.45
N PHE A 98 9.75 11.31 -1.38
CA PHE A 98 9.21 11.18 -0.04
C PHE A 98 8.29 12.37 0.27
N GLY A 99 7.13 12.10 0.88
CA GLY A 99 6.11 13.12 1.11
C GLY A 99 5.08 13.27 -0.02
N ARG A 100 5.15 12.44 -1.05
CA ARG A 100 4.15 12.36 -2.13
C ARG A 100 3.26 11.15 -1.98
N VAL A 101 1.96 11.35 -2.14
CA VAL A 101 0.98 10.27 -2.28
C VAL A 101 0.26 10.44 -3.61
N LYS A 102 0.21 9.39 -4.41
CA LYS A 102 -0.52 9.38 -5.68
C LYS A 102 -1.42 8.16 -5.79
N VAL A 103 -2.59 8.39 -6.36
CA VAL A 103 -3.57 7.35 -6.66
C VAL A 103 -3.55 7.02 -8.13
N LYS A 104 -3.74 5.76 -8.49
CA LYS A 104 -3.77 5.29 -9.87
C LYS A 104 -4.76 4.15 -10.03
N ALA A 105 -5.52 4.17 -11.13
CA ALA A 105 -6.30 3.03 -11.59
C ALA A 105 -5.47 2.19 -12.56
N GLY A 106 -5.42 0.90 -12.33
CA GLY A 106 -4.76 -0.06 -13.23
C GLY A 106 -3.25 0.13 -13.43
N GLY A 107 -2.69 -0.63 -14.37
CA GLY A 107 -1.32 -0.48 -14.89
C GLY A 107 -0.32 -1.57 -14.50
N GLY A 108 0.90 -1.49 -15.06
CA GLY A 108 1.99 -2.45 -14.82
C GLY A 108 2.58 -2.38 -13.41
N HIS A 109 3.48 -3.30 -13.07
CA HIS A 109 4.06 -3.43 -11.72
C HIS A 109 5.24 -2.49 -11.45
N GLY A 110 5.80 -1.81 -12.47
CA GLY A 110 6.91 -0.86 -12.29
C GLY A 110 8.16 -1.43 -11.60
N GLY A 111 8.38 -2.74 -11.66
CA GLY A 111 9.48 -3.41 -10.93
C GLY A 111 9.13 -3.80 -9.49
N HIS A 112 8.01 -3.35 -8.92
CA HIS A 112 7.62 -3.68 -7.55
C HIS A 112 7.20 -5.15 -7.42
N ASN A 113 7.92 -5.93 -6.62
CA ASN A 113 7.73 -7.38 -6.51
C ASN A 113 6.35 -7.79 -5.98
N GLY A 114 5.78 -7.02 -5.07
CA GLY A 114 4.42 -7.25 -4.56
C GLY A 114 3.37 -7.09 -5.65
N LEU A 115 3.45 -6.01 -6.43
CA LEU A 115 2.55 -5.78 -7.55
C LEU A 115 2.70 -6.84 -8.65
N ARG A 116 3.94 -7.28 -8.92
CA ARG A 116 4.20 -8.39 -9.85
C ARG A 116 3.49 -9.66 -9.41
N SER A 117 3.59 -9.99 -8.11
CA SER A 117 2.91 -11.14 -7.53
C SER A 117 1.39 -11.03 -7.64
N ILE A 118 0.82 -9.87 -7.35
CA ILE A 118 -0.63 -9.64 -7.43
C ILE A 118 -1.13 -9.83 -8.87
N ILE A 119 -0.47 -9.20 -9.84
CA ILE A 119 -0.82 -9.32 -11.26
C ILE A 119 -0.75 -10.77 -11.72
N ALA A 120 0.29 -11.51 -11.33
CA ALA A 120 0.45 -12.91 -11.68
C ALA A 120 -0.65 -13.81 -11.09
N GLN A 121 -1.05 -13.57 -9.83
CA GLN A 121 -2.06 -14.40 -9.16
C GLN A 121 -3.49 -14.05 -9.57
N LEU A 122 -3.81 -12.78 -9.79
CA LEU A 122 -5.15 -12.35 -10.21
C LEU A 122 -5.37 -12.47 -11.72
N GLY A 123 -4.31 -12.52 -12.53
CA GLY A 123 -4.41 -12.46 -13.98
C GLY A 123 -4.93 -11.11 -14.50
N SER A 124 -4.94 -10.07 -13.66
CA SER A 124 -5.47 -8.74 -13.99
C SER A 124 -4.56 -7.63 -13.47
N ARG A 125 -4.61 -6.48 -14.15
CA ARG A 125 -3.93 -5.24 -13.76
C ARG A 125 -4.93 -4.15 -13.36
N GLU A 126 -6.23 -4.45 -13.44
CA GLU A 126 -7.33 -3.50 -13.29
C GLU A 126 -7.74 -3.38 -11.81
N PHE A 127 -6.79 -2.96 -10.97
CA PHE A 127 -7.02 -2.63 -9.57
C PHE A 127 -6.44 -1.26 -9.23
N ALA A 128 -7.09 -0.59 -8.27
CA ALA A 128 -6.65 0.73 -7.81
C ALA A 128 -5.40 0.62 -6.93
N ARG A 129 -4.60 1.69 -6.89
CA ARG A 129 -3.37 1.77 -6.10
C ARG A 129 -3.24 3.13 -5.43
N VAL A 130 -2.87 3.11 -4.16
CA VAL A 130 -2.32 4.26 -3.46
C VAL A 130 -0.80 4.06 -3.39
N ARG A 131 -0.07 4.93 -4.08
CA ARG A 131 1.38 4.90 -4.23
C ARG A 131 1.99 5.87 -3.22
N VAL A 132 2.70 5.35 -2.25
CA VAL A 132 3.33 6.14 -1.19
C VAL A 132 4.79 6.39 -1.56
N GLY A 133 5.14 7.63 -1.82
CA GLY A 133 6.51 8.02 -2.18
C GLY A 133 7.48 7.79 -1.03
N VAL A 134 8.51 7.02 -1.30
CA VAL A 134 9.61 6.77 -0.35
C VAL A 134 10.95 7.33 -0.83
N GLY A 135 10.95 7.94 -2.02
CA GLY A 135 12.14 8.50 -2.66
C GLY A 135 13.02 7.43 -3.30
N LYS A 136 14.07 7.90 -3.97
CA LYS A 136 15.04 7.06 -4.66
C LYS A 136 16.24 6.73 -3.76
N PRO A 137 16.87 5.56 -3.95
CA PRO A 137 18.13 5.27 -3.29
C PRO A 137 19.19 6.33 -3.69
N PRO A 138 20.00 6.83 -2.74
CA PRO A 138 21.04 7.81 -3.02
C PRO A 138 22.12 7.23 -3.95
N GLY A 139 22.75 8.06 -4.81
CA GLY A 139 23.86 7.72 -5.70
C GLY A 139 23.51 7.89 -7.19
N ASP A 140 24.35 7.35 -8.10
CA ASP A 140 24.22 7.54 -9.53
C ASP A 140 22.88 6.98 -10.05
N PRO A 141 22.04 7.78 -10.72
CA PRO A 141 20.81 7.33 -11.36
C PRO A 141 21.03 6.23 -12.43
N ALA A 142 22.22 6.13 -12.99
CA ALA A 142 22.56 5.09 -13.95
C ALA A 142 22.77 3.72 -13.29
N ASP A 143 23.13 3.66 -12.02
CA ASP A 143 23.29 2.43 -11.23
C ASP A 143 21.95 2.04 -10.57
N ARG A 144 21.00 1.61 -11.40
CA ARG A 144 19.68 1.10 -10.98
C ARG A 144 19.70 -0.41 -10.71
N GLY A 145 20.81 -0.95 -10.21
CA GLY A 145 20.89 -2.36 -9.90
C GLY A 145 19.82 -2.81 -8.91
N ASP A 146 19.12 -3.91 -9.22
CA ASP A 146 18.04 -4.47 -8.37
C ASP A 146 18.44 -4.62 -6.90
N ARG A 147 19.72 -4.91 -6.63
CA ARG A 147 20.24 -5.04 -5.25
C ARG A 147 20.22 -3.73 -4.49
N ARG A 148 20.50 -2.60 -5.14
CA ARG A 148 20.51 -1.28 -4.50
C ARG A 148 19.10 -0.84 -4.14
N VAL A 149 18.16 -1.00 -5.07
CA VAL A 149 16.74 -0.73 -4.80
C VAL A 149 16.23 -1.61 -3.66
N ALA A 150 16.51 -2.92 -3.70
CA ALA A 150 16.12 -3.85 -2.65
C ALA A 150 16.70 -3.45 -1.29
N SER A 151 17.98 -3.12 -1.21
CA SER A 151 18.63 -2.66 0.03
C SER A 151 17.98 -1.38 0.57
N TYR A 152 17.63 -0.44 -0.30
CA TYR A 152 17.01 0.82 0.08
C TYR A 152 15.61 0.64 0.65
N VAL A 153 14.73 -0.08 -0.04
CA VAL A 153 13.35 -0.29 0.44
C VAL A 153 13.29 -1.17 1.69
N LEU A 154 14.28 -2.05 1.89
CA LEU A 154 14.44 -2.88 3.09
C LEU A 154 15.20 -2.15 4.23
N SER A 155 15.53 -0.89 4.08
CA SER A 155 16.08 -0.05 5.15
C SER A 155 14.99 0.78 5.81
N ASP A 156 15.19 1.06 7.11
CA ASP A 156 14.26 1.86 7.90
C ASP A 156 14.23 3.33 7.44
N PHE A 157 13.11 3.99 7.64
CA PHE A 157 13.10 5.44 7.57
C PHE A 157 14.02 6.01 8.65
N PRO A 158 14.77 7.11 8.36
CA PRO A 158 15.53 7.81 9.38
C PRO A 158 14.64 8.23 10.55
N THR A 159 15.10 8.03 11.77
CA THR A 159 14.33 8.40 12.98
C THR A 159 13.93 9.88 13.00
N ALA A 160 14.76 10.75 12.43
CA ALA A 160 14.47 12.17 12.29
C ALA A 160 13.23 12.47 11.41
N LEU A 161 12.79 11.52 10.58
CA LEU A 161 11.63 11.65 9.71
C LEU A 161 10.36 11.03 10.31
N ALA A 162 10.36 10.59 11.56
CA ALA A 162 9.23 9.85 12.14
C ALA A 162 7.88 10.60 12.01
N ASN A 163 7.85 11.90 12.31
CA ASN A 163 6.64 12.71 12.18
C ASN A 163 6.18 12.83 10.71
N GLN A 164 7.13 13.04 9.79
CA GLN A 164 6.82 13.13 8.37
C GLN A 164 6.32 11.77 7.81
N VAL A 165 6.84 10.65 8.31
CA VAL A 165 6.33 9.31 7.96
C VAL A 165 4.89 9.16 8.42
N GLU A 166 4.56 9.61 9.64
CA GLU A 166 3.19 9.61 10.16
C GLU A 166 2.26 10.47 9.29
N ASP A 167 2.69 11.68 8.91
CA ASP A 167 1.92 12.57 8.01
C ASP A 167 1.65 11.91 6.65
N VAL A 168 2.65 11.24 6.07
CA VAL A 168 2.50 10.53 4.79
C VAL A 168 1.57 9.33 4.92
N VAL A 169 1.66 8.56 6.01
CA VAL A 169 0.77 7.44 6.30
C VAL A 169 -0.68 7.94 6.45
N ASN A 170 -0.87 9.04 7.18
CA ASN A 170 -2.18 9.68 7.35
C ASN A 170 -2.76 10.13 6.00
N ALA A 171 -1.98 10.80 5.16
CA ALA A 171 -2.43 11.23 3.84
C ALA A 171 -2.74 10.05 2.91
N ALA A 172 -1.99 8.95 3.00
CA ALA A 172 -2.29 7.74 2.24
C ALA A 172 -3.58 7.07 2.72
N ALA A 173 -3.85 7.09 4.03
CA ALA A 173 -5.13 6.63 4.59
C ALA A 173 -6.30 7.51 4.12
N ASP A 174 -6.15 8.85 4.12
CA ASP A 174 -7.12 9.78 3.56
C ASP A 174 -7.41 9.46 2.08
N ALA A 175 -6.37 9.19 1.30
CA ALA A 175 -6.53 8.83 -0.12
C ALA A 175 -7.31 7.52 -0.32
N VAL A 176 -7.12 6.53 0.56
CA VAL A 176 -7.93 5.30 0.58
C VAL A 176 -9.38 5.64 0.91
N GLU A 177 -9.63 6.40 1.97
CA GLU A 177 -10.99 6.77 2.41
C GLU A 177 -11.76 7.51 1.31
N VAL A 178 -11.12 8.48 0.63
CA VAL A 178 -11.74 9.19 -0.51
C VAL A 178 -12.00 8.23 -1.67
N ALA A 179 -11.05 7.32 -1.98
CA ALA A 179 -11.25 6.34 -3.05
C ALA A 179 -12.43 5.40 -2.78
N LEU A 180 -12.62 4.98 -1.54
CA LEU A 180 -13.75 4.13 -1.15
C LEU A 180 -15.08 4.89 -1.16
N ARG A 181 -15.12 6.11 -0.63
CA ARG A 181 -16.33 6.92 -0.48
C ARG A 181 -16.78 7.54 -1.79
N ASP A 182 -15.88 8.20 -2.51
CA ASP A 182 -16.18 9.08 -3.64
C ASP A 182 -15.68 8.50 -4.98
N GLY A 183 -15.00 7.37 -4.93
CA GLY A 183 -14.43 6.68 -6.09
C GLY A 183 -12.97 7.03 -6.37
N VAL A 184 -12.29 6.12 -7.08
CA VAL A 184 -10.85 6.20 -7.38
C VAL A 184 -10.48 7.48 -8.13
N THR A 185 -11.32 7.91 -9.08
CA THR A 185 -11.09 9.16 -9.86
C THR A 185 -11.10 10.40 -8.97
N ALA A 186 -12.03 10.48 -8.01
CA ALA A 186 -12.07 11.59 -7.05
C ALA A 186 -10.78 11.66 -6.22
N SER A 187 -10.32 10.51 -5.70
CA SER A 187 -9.06 10.42 -4.98
C SER A 187 -7.85 10.79 -5.85
N MET A 188 -7.82 10.39 -7.12
CA MET A 188 -6.77 10.82 -8.06
C MET A 188 -6.73 12.34 -8.23
N ASN A 189 -7.88 12.99 -8.38
CA ASN A 189 -7.97 14.44 -8.55
C ASN A 189 -7.51 15.19 -7.30
N GLU A 190 -7.83 14.68 -6.12
CA GLU A 190 -7.48 15.32 -4.86
C GLU A 190 -6.00 15.17 -4.51
N PHE A 191 -5.42 13.96 -4.68
CA PHE A 191 -4.10 13.66 -4.13
C PHE A 191 -2.94 13.77 -5.14
N ASN A 192 -3.17 13.56 -6.44
CA ASN A 192 -2.07 13.45 -7.41
C ASN A 192 -1.28 14.76 -7.61
N GLY A 193 -1.89 15.92 -7.36
CA GLY A 193 -1.25 17.23 -7.43
C GLY A 193 -0.74 17.78 -6.10
N ARG A 194 -1.05 17.10 -4.99
CA ARG A 194 -0.79 17.59 -3.64
C ARG A 194 0.59 17.13 -3.13
N GLU A 195 1.29 18.02 -2.44
CA GLU A 195 2.43 17.69 -1.59
C GLU A 195 1.93 17.53 -0.16
N VAL A 196 2.25 16.39 0.49
CA VAL A 196 1.89 16.13 1.89
C VAL A 196 2.88 16.82 2.81
N ILE A 197 4.17 16.80 2.42
CA ILE A 197 5.27 17.41 3.16
C ILE A 197 5.93 18.43 2.24
N SER A 198 6.09 19.67 2.69
CA SER A 198 6.89 20.65 1.95
C SER A 198 8.35 20.21 1.92
N PRO A 199 9.03 20.32 0.76
CA PRO A 199 10.46 20.08 0.71
C PRO A 199 11.17 21.04 1.68
N SER A 200 11.97 20.45 2.57
CA SER A 200 12.85 21.19 3.51
C SER A 200 14.05 21.77 2.79
#